data_14afd31cec6ca8ca7c1d4b384e718f1d
#
_entry.id   14afd31cec6ca8ca7c1d4b384e718f1d
#
_cell.length_a   1.000
_cell.length_b   1.000
_cell.length_c   1.000
_cell.angle_alpha   90.00
_cell.angle_beta   90.00
_cell.angle_gamma   90.00
#
_symmetry.space_group_name_H-M   'P 1'
#
loop_
_entity.id
_entity.type
_entity.pdbx_description
1 polymer ?
#
loop_
_entity_poly.entity_id
_entity_poly.type
_entity_poly.pdbx_seq_one_letter_code
_entity_poly.pdbx_strand_id
1 'polypeptide(L)'
;MALGTAMLLADDGHQVVVLERDPEAQPADPTEAWASWERPGLNQARMAHAFLGGFRAIVEAELPRVASALDDAGALRLNFIRDVLPAHATGGWRDGDDRYEWLTGRRVVVESVLAAAAELTANVEIRRGTAVTGLICGSSALAGVPHVTGVRTRDGESIAADLVVDMSGRRSALPAWLADIGARAPVEELEDSGFLYFGRHFRSADGSLPPMMGPPQMSWGTITSLTLPADNATWSVTVVAGSKDPAMRSLREADRWDAVVRSLPLVAHWLDGTPIDDGVQVMARLEDRYRGFVVDGKPPATGVVAVADAWACSNPANGRGASISTDRHRLGEIEAGIRGETYDSPDGAYLLERALEAAMRRDPELVRAYLDIRMVLRAPEEVLTRPGLQDKILDLGSGWRDEPSLGPSRTQLLELVA
;
A
#
# COMPACT_ATOMS: atom_id res chain seq x y z
N MET A 1 -2.30 -9.13 5.73
CA MET A 1 -3.38 -9.77 4.94
C MET A 1 -3.50 -11.25 5.30
N ALA A 2 -2.51 -12.12 5.01
CA ALA A 2 -2.62 -13.57 5.27
C ALA A 2 -3.06 -13.92 6.70
N LEU A 3 -2.43 -13.35 7.71
CA LEU A 3 -2.76 -13.59 9.10
C LEU A 3 -4.18 -13.10 9.47
N GLY A 4 -4.59 -11.94 8.92
CA GLY A 4 -5.97 -11.46 9.09
C GLY A 4 -6.99 -12.43 8.49
N THR A 5 -6.75 -12.89 7.25
CA THR A 5 -7.61 -13.90 6.61
C THR A 5 -7.65 -15.21 7.41
N ALA A 6 -6.50 -15.64 7.95
CA ALA A 6 -6.44 -16.86 8.76
C ALA A 6 -7.29 -16.74 10.05
N MET A 7 -7.22 -15.58 10.72
CA MET A 7 -8.03 -15.31 11.92
C MET A 7 -9.51 -15.27 11.59
N LEU A 8 -9.92 -14.62 10.51
CA LEU A 8 -11.33 -14.55 10.08
C LEU A 8 -11.90 -15.94 9.75
N LEU A 9 -11.15 -16.74 8.99
CA LEU A 9 -11.57 -18.12 8.69
C LEU A 9 -11.67 -18.99 9.97
N ALA A 10 -10.76 -18.80 10.91
CA ALA A 10 -10.80 -19.52 12.19
C ALA A 10 -11.99 -19.09 13.06
N ASP A 11 -12.32 -17.79 13.07
CA ASP A 11 -13.50 -17.25 13.76
C ASP A 11 -14.82 -17.78 13.13
N ASP A 12 -14.82 -18.08 11.82
CA ASP A 12 -15.90 -18.78 11.10
C ASP A 12 -15.93 -20.30 11.34
N GLY A 13 -15.03 -20.83 12.18
CA GLY A 13 -15.00 -22.24 12.59
C GLY A 13 -14.12 -23.15 11.76
N HIS A 14 -13.34 -22.64 10.82
CA HIS A 14 -12.38 -23.43 10.04
C HIS A 14 -11.12 -23.75 10.84
N GLN A 15 -10.49 -24.90 10.55
CA GLN A 15 -9.12 -25.21 11.01
C GLN A 15 -8.13 -24.64 9.99
N VAL A 16 -7.27 -23.75 10.40
CA VAL A 16 -6.38 -23.02 9.50
C VAL A 16 -4.93 -23.31 9.79
N VAL A 17 -4.20 -23.78 8.78
CA VAL A 17 -2.74 -23.95 8.85
C VAL A 17 -2.09 -22.89 7.96
N VAL A 18 -1.33 -21.99 8.58
CA VAL A 18 -0.53 -20.97 7.88
C VAL A 18 0.89 -21.50 7.69
N LEU A 19 1.32 -21.61 6.42
CA LEU A 19 2.66 -22.03 6.06
C LEU A 19 3.51 -20.81 5.70
N GLU A 20 4.51 -20.51 6.51
CA GLU A 20 5.45 -19.39 6.30
C GLU A 20 6.86 -19.94 6.05
N ARG A 21 7.45 -19.53 4.94
CA ARG A 21 8.83 -19.97 4.59
C ARG A 21 9.92 -19.33 5.45
N ASP A 22 9.69 -18.12 5.99
CA ASP A 22 10.62 -17.45 6.89
C ASP A 22 10.57 -18.16 8.25
N PRO A 23 11.73 -18.58 8.80
CA PRO A 23 11.75 -19.38 10.04
C PRO A 23 11.57 -18.52 11.29
N GLU A 24 11.87 -17.23 11.24
CA GLU A 24 11.88 -16.35 12.39
C GLU A 24 10.47 -15.95 12.83
N ALA A 25 10.20 -16.11 14.12
CA ALA A 25 9.00 -15.57 14.75
C ALA A 25 9.15 -14.06 15.00
N GLN A 26 8.01 -13.38 15.15
CA GLN A 26 8.00 -12.00 15.61
C GLN A 26 8.55 -11.90 17.05
N PRO A 27 9.14 -10.74 17.44
CA PRO A 27 9.52 -10.50 18.82
C PRO A 27 8.29 -10.48 19.75
N ALA A 28 8.52 -10.77 21.03
CA ALA A 28 7.45 -10.75 22.04
C ALA A 28 6.88 -9.34 22.24
N ASP A 29 7.75 -8.31 22.16
CA ASP A 29 7.32 -6.91 22.16
C ASP A 29 7.30 -6.40 20.69
N PRO A 30 6.13 -6.04 20.15
CA PRO A 30 6.02 -5.51 18.79
C PRO A 30 6.88 -4.27 18.54
N THR A 31 7.16 -3.47 19.54
CA THR A 31 7.97 -2.24 19.39
C THR A 31 9.44 -2.55 19.08
N GLU A 32 9.94 -3.73 19.45
CA GLU A 32 11.27 -4.22 19.13
C GLU A 32 11.41 -4.73 17.69
N ALA A 33 10.30 -4.97 17.00
CA ALA A 33 10.30 -5.56 15.65
C ALA A 33 11.14 -4.75 14.65
N TRP A 34 11.22 -3.43 14.80
CA TRP A 34 12.06 -2.60 13.94
C TRP A 34 13.55 -2.91 14.05
N ALA A 35 14.03 -3.20 15.26
CA ALA A 35 15.45 -3.45 15.52
C ALA A 35 15.85 -4.92 15.34
N SER A 36 14.93 -5.86 15.57
CA SER A 36 15.27 -7.28 15.75
C SER A 36 14.64 -8.21 14.72
N TRP A 37 13.57 -7.82 14.01
CA TRP A 37 12.86 -8.75 13.14
C TRP A 37 13.18 -8.54 11.66
N GLU A 38 13.98 -9.42 11.12
CA GLU A 38 14.31 -9.42 9.70
C GLU A 38 13.23 -10.13 8.88
N ARG A 39 12.80 -9.49 7.80
CA ARG A 39 11.77 -10.00 6.87
C ARG A 39 12.30 -10.02 5.43
N PRO A 40 13.21 -10.95 5.09
CA PRO A 40 13.90 -10.97 3.78
C PRO A 40 12.95 -11.16 2.59
N GLY A 41 11.77 -11.75 2.83
CA GLY A 41 10.71 -11.91 1.83
C GLY A 41 9.92 -10.64 1.54
N LEU A 42 10.04 -9.58 2.35
CA LEU A 42 9.22 -8.38 2.34
C LEU A 42 10.08 -7.13 2.08
N ASN A 43 10.31 -6.81 0.82
CA ASN A 43 11.17 -5.68 0.42
C ASN A 43 10.65 -4.29 0.84
N GLN A 44 9.40 -4.18 1.26
CA GLN A 44 8.77 -2.96 1.75
C GLN A 44 8.66 -2.91 3.29
N ALA A 45 9.30 -3.85 4.02
CA ALA A 45 9.20 -3.92 5.48
C ALA A 45 9.59 -2.61 6.18
N ARG A 46 10.61 -1.93 5.63
CA ARG A 46 11.15 -0.67 6.15
C ARG A 46 10.78 0.55 5.29
N MET A 47 9.61 0.51 4.64
CA MET A 47 9.05 1.64 3.90
C MET A 47 7.86 2.25 4.65
N ALA A 48 7.50 3.49 4.27
CA ALA A 48 6.32 4.18 4.78
C ALA A 48 5.04 3.34 4.56
N HIS A 49 4.18 3.23 5.57
CA HIS A 49 2.91 2.53 5.46
C HIS A 49 1.77 3.30 6.11
N ALA A 50 0.65 3.31 5.42
CA ALA A 50 -0.63 3.80 5.90
C ALA A 50 -1.70 2.72 5.66
N PHE A 51 -2.54 2.50 6.65
CA PHE A 51 -3.65 1.56 6.61
C PHE A 51 -4.95 2.37 6.52
N LEU A 52 -5.48 2.46 5.32
CA LEU A 52 -6.59 3.35 4.98
C LEU A 52 -7.89 3.01 5.74
N GLY A 53 -8.86 3.92 5.71
CA GLY A 53 -10.11 3.80 6.47
C GLY A 53 -10.87 2.50 6.23
N GLY A 54 -10.85 1.97 5.01
CA GLY A 54 -11.44 0.67 4.70
C GLY A 54 -10.78 -0.49 5.47
N PHE A 55 -9.44 -0.52 5.56
CA PHE A 55 -8.72 -1.50 6.37
C PHE A 55 -9.07 -1.36 7.86
N ARG A 56 -9.03 -0.11 8.38
CA ARG A 56 -9.39 0.17 9.77
C ARG A 56 -10.79 -0.34 10.10
N ALA A 57 -11.78 0.02 9.28
CA ALA A 57 -13.17 -0.38 9.51
C ALA A 57 -13.35 -1.91 9.56
N ILE A 58 -12.67 -2.65 8.67
CA ILE A 58 -12.70 -4.12 8.68
C ILE A 58 -12.04 -4.67 9.95
N VAL A 59 -10.86 -4.16 10.33
CA VAL A 59 -10.15 -4.67 11.53
C VAL A 59 -10.93 -4.39 12.80
N GLU A 60 -11.57 -3.22 12.92
CA GLU A 60 -12.40 -2.89 14.09
C GLU A 60 -13.67 -3.74 14.17
N ALA A 61 -14.33 -3.99 13.04
CA ALA A 61 -15.55 -4.76 13.00
C ALA A 61 -15.31 -6.27 13.20
N GLU A 62 -14.32 -6.82 12.50
CA GLU A 62 -14.14 -8.27 12.37
C GLU A 62 -13.04 -8.81 13.31
N LEU A 63 -12.03 -7.99 13.65
CA LEU A 63 -10.88 -8.37 14.46
C LEU A 63 -10.62 -7.34 15.58
N PRO A 64 -11.60 -7.03 16.45
CA PRO A 64 -11.47 -5.97 17.46
C PRO A 64 -10.29 -6.17 18.42
N ARG A 65 -9.90 -7.43 18.69
CA ARG A 65 -8.69 -7.75 19.45
C ARG A 65 -7.39 -7.28 18.79
N VAL A 66 -7.35 -7.31 17.46
CA VAL A 66 -6.20 -6.79 16.68
C VAL A 66 -6.20 -5.27 16.71
N ALA A 67 -7.38 -4.62 16.58
CA ALA A 67 -7.49 -3.17 16.67
C ALA A 67 -6.94 -2.66 18.01
N SER A 68 -7.36 -3.28 19.14
CA SER A 68 -6.83 -2.94 20.47
C SER A 68 -5.33 -3.17 20.60
N ALA A 69 -4.82 -4.30 20.09
CA ALA A 69 -3.39 -4.60 20.17
C ALA A 69 -2.54 -3.65 19.30
N LEU A 70 -3.07 -3.13 18.20
CA LEU A 70 -2.40 -2.08 17.41
C LEU A 70 -2.31 -0.77 18.19
N ASP A 71 -3.38 -0.37 18.89
CA ASP A 71 -3.38 0.81 19.74
C ASP A 71 -2.36 0.64 20.90
N ASP A 72 -2.33 -0.51 21.55
CA ASP A 72 -1.39 -0.84 22.62
C ASP A 72 0.08 -0.83 22.14
N ALA A 73 0.33 -1.21 20.90
CA ALA A 73 1.65 -1.14 20.26
C ALA A 73 2.04 0.29 19.79
N GLY A 74 1.15 1.27 20.01
CA GLY A 74 1.39 2.68 19.69
C GLY A 74 1.06 3.09 18.28
N ALA A 75 0.31 2.29 17.52
CA ALA A 75 -0.18 2.71 16.20
C ALA A 75 -1.02 3.98 16.32
N LEU A 76 -0.83 4.90 15.37
CA LEU A 76 -1.52 6.18 15.41
C LEU A 76 -2.83 6.13 14.64
N ARG A 77 -3.83 6.84 15.18
CA ARG A 77 -5.11 7.11 14.53
C ARG A 77 -5.17 8.56 14.11
N LEU A 78 -5.24 8.79 12.82
CA LEU A 78 -5.31 10.13 12.24
C LEU A 78 -6.55 10.24 11.37
N ASN A 79 -7.25 11.37 11.47
CA ASN A 79 -8.42 11.66 10.64
C ASN A 79 -8.09 12.78 9.64
N PHE A 80 -8.36 12.56 8.37
CA PHE A 80 -8.05 13.55 7.33
C PHE A 80 -8.74 14.89 7.55
N ILE A 81 -9.97 14.89 8.06
CA ILE A 81 -10.75 16.12 8.30
C ILE A 81 -10.24 16.87 9.54
N ARG A 82 -9.90 16.13 10.61
CA ARG A 82 -9.52 16.72 11.89
C ARG A 82 -8.04 17.08 11.95
N ASP A 83 -7.15 16.20 11.42
CA ASP A 83 -5.73 16.23 11.73
C ASP A 83 -4.85 16.62 10.54
N VAL A 84 -5.36 16.52 9.31
CA VAL A 84 -4.54 16.67 8.09
C VAL A 84 -4.95 17.88 7.25
N LEU A 85 -6.24 18.04 6.97
CA LEU A 85 -6.73 19.08 6.08
C LEU A 85 -7.16 20.32 6.87
N PRO A 86 -6.89 21.52 6.34
CA PRO A 86 -7.25 22.75 7.04
C PRO A 86 -8.77 22.94 7.08
N ALA A 87 -9.29 23.49 8.19
CA ALA A 87 -10.72 23.67 8.42
C ALA A 87 -11.44 24.51 7.34
N HIS A 88 -10.73 25.44 6.71
CA HIS A 88 -11.33 26.24 5.62
C HIS A 88 -11.61 25.40 4.36
N ALA A 89 -10.84 24.33 4.11
CA ALA A 89 -11.08 23.41 2.99
C ALA A 89 -12.17 22.38 3.33
N THR A 90 -12.21 21.90 4.57
CA THR A 90 -13.15 20.84 5.00
C THR A 90 -14.53 21.37 5.40
N GLY A 91 -14.64 22.66 5.68
CA GLY A 91 -15.84 23.28 6.26
C GLY A 91 -16.13 22.80 7.70
N GLY A 92 -15.12 22.28 8.38
CA GLY A 92 -15.18 21.73 9.74
C GLY A 92 -15.72 20.30 9.79
N TRP A 93 -15.79 19.78 11.02
CA TRP A 93 -16.26 18.43 11.31
C TRP A 93 -17.77 18.28 11.07
N ARG A 94 -18.19 17.14 10.51
CA ARG A 94 -19.58 16.75 10.31
C ARG A 94 -19.82 15.34 10.83
N ASP A 95 -21.07 15.03 11.15
CA ASP A 95 -21.46 13.67 11.53
C ASP A 95 -21.06 12.66 10.45
N GLY A 96 -20.43 11.56 10.89
CA GLY A 96 -19.91 10.52 10.00
C GLY A 96 -18.51 10.78 9.41
N ASP A 97 -17.83 11.89 9.77
CA ASP A 97 -16.45 12.14 9.33
C ASP A 97 -15.41 11.27 10.08
N ASP A 98 -15.81 10.58 11.15
CA ASP A 98 -15.02 9.54 11.81
C ASP A 98 -14.57 8.44 10.84
N ARG A 99 -15.34 8.16 9.77
CA ARG A 99 -14.97 7.18 8.74
C ARG A 99 -13.66 7.52 8.00
N TYR A 100 -13.22 8.77 8.00
CA TYR A 100 -11.98 9.22 7.38
C TYR A 100 -10.76 9.07 8.29
N GLU A 101 -10.91 8.36 9.39
CA GLU A 101 -9.80 7.94 10.22
C GLU A 101 -9.04 6.78 9.56
N TRP A 102 -7.72 6.79 9.67
CA TRP A 102 -6.80 5.79 9.17
C TRP A 102 -5.77 5.45 10.24
N LEU A 103 -5.18 4.26 10.11
CA LEU A 103 -4.13 3.80 11.00
C LEU A 103 -2.77 3.97 10.33
N THR A 104 -1.76 4.33 11.12
CA THR A 104 -0.37 4.38 10.65
C THR A 104 0.57 3.84 11.72
N GLY A 105 1.62 3.18 11.26
CA GLY A 105 2.64 2.56 12.08
C GLY A 105 3.71 1.95 11.20
N ARG A 106 4.90 1.72 11.75
CA ARG A 106 5.96 1.01 11.01
C ARG A 106 5.47 -0.40 10.66
N ARG A 107 5.63 -0.77 9.41
CA ARG A 107 5.09 -2.03 8.87
C ARG A 107 5.42 -3.25 9.71
N VAL A 108 6.67 -3.38 10.14
CA VAL A 108 7.12 -4.53 10.94
C VAL A 108 6.47 -4.60 12.32
N VAL A 109 6.15 -3.44 12.94
CA VAL A 109 5.41 -3.38 14.19
C VAL A 109 3.98 -3.87 14.01
N VAL A 110 3.30 -3.38 12.98
CA VAL A 110 1.93 -3.82 12.65
C VAL A 110 1.88 -5.31 12.30
N GLU A 111 2.85 -5.81 11.53
CA GLU A 111 2.93 -7.24 11.22
C GLU A 111 3.21 -8.11 12.44
N SER A 112 4.04 -7.62 13.38
CA SER A 112 4.32 -8.31 14.63
C SER A 112 3.06 -8.46 15.49
N VAL A 113 2.25 -7.38 15.59
CA VAL A 113 0.93 -7.43 16.28
C VAL A 113 0.01 -8.45 15.63
N LEU A 114 -0.10 -8.43 14.30
CA LEU A 114 -0.94 -9.39 13.57
C LEU A 114 -0.46 -10.84 13.77
N ALA A 115 0.87 -11.05 13.80
CA ALA A 115 1.43 -12.38 14.01
C ALA A 115 1.15 -12.90 15.42
N ALA A 116 1.37 -12.07 16.45
CA ALA A 116 1.06 -12.42 17.83
C ALA A 116 -0.44 -12.71 18.03
N ALA A 117 -1.32 -11.91 17.45
CA ALA A 117 -2.75 -12.12 17.51
C ALA A 117 -3.18 -13.44 16.85
N ALA A 118 -2.59 -13.76 15.70
CA ALA A 118 -2.90 -15.00 14.98
C ALA A 118 -2.41 -16.25 15.75
N GLU A 119 -1.25 -16.20 16.40
CA GLU A 119 -0.76 -17.29 17.25
C GLU A 119 -1.67 -17.57 18.47
N LEU A 120 -2.34 -16.55 18.98
CA LEU A 120 -3.30 -16.67 20.07
C LEU A 120 -4.72 -17.04 19.60
N THR A 121 -4.96 -17.10 18.31
CA THR A 121 -6.28 -17.42 17.76
C THR A 121 -6.51 -18.91 17.77
N ALA A 122 -7.59 -19.36 18.40
CA ALA A 122 -7.99 -20.77 18.35
C ALA A 122 -8.17 -21.21 16.89
N ASN A 123 -7.84 -22.47 16.59
CA ASN A 123 -7.92 -23.07 15.26
C ASN A 123 -6.97 -22.48 14.22
N VAL A 124 -6.00 -21.65 14.58
CA VAL A 124 -4.90 -21.21 13.73
C VAL A 124 -3.61 -21.89 14.17
N GLU A 125 -2.97 -22.61 13.28
CA GLU A 125 -1.63 -23.16 13.45
C GLU A 125 -0.67 -22.44 12.48
N ILE A 126 0.44 -21.86 12.98
CA ILE A 126 1.45 -21.21 12.14
C ILE A 126 2.71 -22.10 12.11
N ARG A 127 3.04 -22.63 10.93
CA ARG A 127 4.25 -23.42 10.68
C ARG A 127 5.29 -22.58 9.97
N ARG A 128 6.24 -22.04 10.71
CA ARG A 128 7.37 -21.26 10.20
C ARG A 128 8.45 -22.16 9.61
N GLY A 129 9.29 -21.61 8.72
CA GLY A 129 10.33 -22.37 8.02
C GLY A 129 9.78 -23.38 7.00
N THR A 130 8.47 -23.38 6.75
CA THR A 130 7.78 -24.35 5.90
C THR A 130 7.51 -23.78 4.51
N ALA A 131 8.32 -24.14 3.54
CA ALA A 131 8.20 -23.68 2.16
C ALA A 131 7.35 -24.66 1.33
N VAL A 132 6.28 -24.18 0.73
CA VAL A 132 5.46 -24.93 -0.23
C VAL A 132 6.20 -25.00 -1.57
N THR A 133 6.14 -26.18 -2.23
CA THR A 133 6.78 -26.44 -3.53
C THR A 133 5.84 -26.94 -4.61
N GLY A 134 4.57 -27.20 -4.30
CA GLY A 134 3.59 -27.63 -5.29
C GLY A 134 2.23 -27.94 -4.69
N LEU A 135 1.29 -28.24 -5.58
CA LEU A 135 -0.09 -28.60 -5.26
C LEU A 135 -0.27 -30.13 -5.27
N ILE A 136 -1.23 -30.60 -4.50
CA ILE A 136 -1.71 -31.99 -4.51
C ILE A 136 -3.14 -31.98 -5.09
N CYS A 137 -3.41 -32.89 -6.01
CA CYS A 137 -4.72 -33.03 -6.63
C CYS A 137 -5.44 -34.31 -6.17
N GLY A 138 -6.75 -34.18 -6.06
CA GLY A 138 -7.68 -35.27 -5.84
C GLY A 138 -8.63 -35.48 -7.03
N SER A 139 -9.77 -36.11 -6.77
CA SER A 139 -10.81 -36.30 -7.76
C SER A 139 -11.38 -34.96 -8.22
N SER A 140 -11.55 -34.81 -9.53
CA SER A 140 -12.06 -33.56 -10.11
C SER A 140 -13.50 -33.27 -9.67
N ALA A 141 -13.72 -32.08 -9.12
CA ALA A 141 -15.08 -31.61 -8.76
C ALA A 141 -15.81 -30.99 -9.96
N LEU A 142 -15.07 -30.55 -10.98
CA LEU A 142 -15.62 -29.97 -12.22
C LEU A 142 -14.93 -30.62 -13.43
N ALA A 143 -15.71 -31.14 -14.35
CA ALA A 143 -15.19 -31.89 -15.51
C ALA A 143 -14.13 -31.10 -16.29
N GLY A 144 -12.94 -31.69 -16.44
CA GLY A 144 -11.82 -31.11 -17.14
C GLY A 144 -11.09 -29.99 -16.39
N VAL A 145 -11.36 -29.83 -15.08
CA VAL A 145 -10.68 -28.85 -14.20
C VAL A 145 -10.05 -29.62 -13.03
N PRO A 146 -8.73 -29.52 -12.81
CA PRO A 146 -8.07 -30.10 -11.65
C PRO A 146 -8.69 -29.63 -10.34
N HIS A 147 -8.72 -30.51 -9.32
CA HIS A 147 -9.17 -30.17 -7.98
C HIS A 147 -8.01 -30.30 -6.99
N VAL A 148 -7.63 -29.19 -6.39
CA VAL A 148 -6.56 -29.13 -5.39
C VAL A 148 -7.12 -29.59 -4.05
N THR A 149 -6.40 -30.51 -3.40
CA THR A 149 -6.75 -31.11 -2.11
C THR A 149 -5.65 -30.97 -1.07
N GLY A 150 -4.64 -30.14 -1.36
CA GLY A 150 -3.54 -29.90 -0.45
C GLY A 150 -2.29 -29.34 -1.14
N VAL A 151 -1.22 -29.28 -0.36
CA VAL A 151 0.09 -28.78 -0.80
C VAL A 151 1.20 -29.73 -0.44
N ARG A 152 2.33 -29.66 -1.18
CA ARG A 152 3.57 -30.35 -0.86
C ARG A 152 4.60 -29.35 -0.37
N THR A 153 5.29 -29.69 0.71
CA THR A 153 6.38 -28.87 1.27
C THR A 153 7.73 -29.24 0.66
N ARG A 154 8.75 -28.46 0.94
CA ARG A 154 10.14 -28.71 0.46
C ARG A 154 10.73 -30.00 1.03
N ASP A 155 10.39 -30.36 2.25
CA ASP A 155 10.84 -31.57 2.97
C ASP A 155 10.05 -32.82 2.55
N GLY A 156 9.13 -32.67 1.60
CA GLY A 156 8.35 -33.78 1.05
C GLY A 156 7.07 -34.09 1.83
N GLU A 157 6.72 -33.34 2.87
CA GLU A 157 5.44 -33.51 3.58
C GLU A 157 4.29 -33.16 2.65
N SER A 158 3.20 -33.91 2.76
CA SER A 158 1.92 -33.66 2.08
C SER A 158 0.91 -33.17 3.11
N ILE A 159 0.43 -31.96 2.97
CA ILE A 159 -0.56 -31.37 3.87
C ILE A 159 -1.88 -31.30 3.11
N ALA A 160 -2.87 -32.06 3.59
CA ALA A 160 -4.21 -32.06 3.00
C ALA A 160 -5.00 -30.82 3.45
N ALA A 161 -5.83 -30.30 2.55
CA ALA A 161 -6.71 -29.17 2.83
C ALA A 161 -7.94 -29.21 1.89
N ASP A 162 -9.08 -28.76 2.39
CA ASP A 162 -10.30 -28.57 1.60
C ASP A 162 -10.19 -27.33 0.69
N LEU A 163 -9.42 -26.33 1.14
CA LEU A 163 -9.12 -25.11 0.40
C LEU A 163 -7.67 -24.68 0.65
N VAL A 164 -6.95 -24.40 -0.42
CA VAL A 164 -5.63 -23.76 -0.39
C VAL A 164 -5.80 -22.28 -0.73
N VAL A 165 -5.35 -21.39 0.16
CA VAL A 165 -5.36 -19.94 -0.06
C VAL A 165 -3.93 -19.46 -0.27
N ASP A 166 -3.61 -19.09 -1.51
CA ASP A 166 -2.29 -18.52 -1.82
C ASP A 166 -2.26 -17.01 -1.52
N MET A 167 -1.47 -16.66 -0.53
CA MET A 167 -1.16 -15.29 -0.14
C MET A 167 0.35 -15.04 -0.09
N SER A 168 1.12 -15.79 -0.89
CA SER A 168 2.58 -15.73 -0.92
C SER A 168 3.14 -14.47 -1.59
N GLY A 169 2.26 -13.55 -2.00
CA GLY A 169 2.61 -12.24 -2.48
C GLY A 169 2.89 -12.18 -3.99
N ARG A 170 3.42 -11.05 -4.46
CA ARG A 170 3.61 -10.76 -5.90
C ARG A 170 4.44 -11.81 -6.65
N ARG A 171 5.36 -12.50 -5.96
CA ARG A 171 6.21 -13.56 -6.52
C ARG A 171 5.63 -14.96 -6.29
N SER A 172 4.32 -15.06 -6.15
CA SER A 172 3.64 -16.35 -6.03
C SER A 172 4.06 -17.32 -7.13
N ALA A 173 4.37 -18.55 -6.73
CA ALA A 173 4.65 -19.64 -7.65
C ALA A 173 3.38 -20.40 -8.10
N LEU A 174 2.20 -19.97 -7.66
CA LEU A 174 0.93 -20.63 -7.99
C LEU A 174 0.71 -20.84 -9.50
N PRO A 175 1.01 -19.89 -10.41
CA PRO A 175 0.88 -20.14 -11.85
C PRO A 175 1.71 -21.32 -12.34
N ALA A 176 2.94 -21.49 -11.84
CA ALA A 176 3.80 -22.64 -12.18
C ALA A 176 3.24 -23.93 -11.60
N TRP A 177 2.80 -23.93 -10.33
CA TRP A 177 2.19 -25.11 -9.72
C TRP A 177 0.88 -25.53 -10.39
N LEU A 178 0.09 -24.57 -10.91
CA LEU A 178 -1.10 -24.85 -11.71
C LEU A 178 -0.72 -25.53 -13.02
N ALA A 179 0.34 -25.09 -13.69
CA ALA A 179 0.85 -25.74 -14.90
C ALA A 179 1.32 -27.19 -14.63
N ASP A 180 2.02 -27.43 -13.50
CA ASP A 180 2.51 -28.76 -13.11
C ASP A 180 1.37 -29.78 -12.91
N ILE A 181 0.18 -29.34 -12.52
CA ILE A 181 -1.01 -30.20 -12.37
C ILE A 181 -1.88 -30.24 -13.64
N GLY A 182 -1.40 -29.69 -14.76
CA GLY A 182 -2.13 -29.66 -16.04
C GLY A 182 -3.32 -28.68 -16.07
N ALA A 183 -3.38 -27.72 -15.16
CA ALA A 183 -4.39 -26.66 -15.17
C ALA A 183 -4.11 -25.65 -16.30
N ARG A 184 -5.15 -24.92 -16.69
CA ARG A 184 -5.00 -23.79 -17.61
C ARG A 184 -4.19 -22.70 -16.94
N ALA A 185 -3.33 -22.02 -17.70
CA ALA A 185 -2.60 -20.87 -17.20
C ALA A 185 -3.57 -19.71 -16.89
N PRO A 186 -3.45 -19.03 -15.75
CA PRO A 186 -4.16 -17.78 -15.51
C PRO A 186 -3.72 -16.72 -16.54
N VAL A 187 -4.62 -15.81 -16.87
CA VAL A 187 -4.25 -14.63 -17.67
C VAL A 187 -3.44 -13.69 -16.79
N GLU A 188 -2.26 -13.30 -17.22
CA GLU A 188 -1.41 -12.38 -16.44
C GLU A 188 -1.21 -11.08 -17.22
N GLU A 189 -1.56 -9.96 -16.56
CA GLU A 189 -1.22 -8.61 -16.98
C GLU A 189 -0.10 -8.11 -16.08
N LEU A 190 0.99 -7.64 -16.68
CA LEU A 190 2.20 -7.22 -15.99
C LEU A 190 2.73 -5.93 -16.58
N GLU A 191 2.97 -4.93 -15.74
CA GLU A 191 3.58 -3.67 -16.13
C GLU A 191 4.63 -3.24 -15.08
N ASP A 192 5.75 -2.66 -15.53
CA ASP A 192 6.68 -1.96 -14.63
C ASP A 192 6.02 -0.67 -14.14
N SER A 193 5.88 -0.49 -12.84
CA SER A 193 5.29 0.74 -12.28
C SER A 193 6.09 2.00 -12.59
N GLY A 194 7.36 1.86 -12.98
CA GLY A 194 8.22 2.96 -13.39
C GLY A 194 8.73 3.85 -12.26
N PHE A 195 8.58 3.46 -10.98
CA PHE A 195 8.95 4.29 -9.84
C PHE A 195 10.11 3.73 -9.02
N LEU A 196 10.84 4.65 -8.38
CA LEU A 196 11.83 4.41 -7.33
C LEU A 196 11.41 5.13 -6.07
N TYR A 197 11.57 4.49 -4.93
CA TYR A 197 11.26 5.03 -3.61
C TYR A 197 12.52 5.11 -2.77
N PHE A 198 12.74 6.26 -2.14
CA PHE A 198 13.88 6.55 -1.29
C PHE A 198 13.36 7.04 0.05
N GLY A 199 13.32 6.15 1.05
CA GLY A 199 12.69 6.41 2.35
C GLY A 199 13.68 6.45 3.49
N ARG A 200 13.39 7.26 4.51
CA ARG A 200 14.06 7.24 5.81
C ARG A 200 13.03 7.36 6.92
N HIS A 201 13.35 6.78 8.05
CA HIS A 201 12.56 6.88 9.27
C HIS A 201 13.29 7.67 10.32
N PHE A 202 12.52 8.39 11.12
CA PHE A 202 13.01 9.27 12.18
C PHE A 202 12.27 8.99 13.48
N ARG A 203 12.88 9.41 14.57
CA ARG A 203 12.29 9.39 15.90
C ARG A 203 12.40 10.76 16.55
N SER A 204 11.35 11.14 17.25
CA SER A 204 11.33 12.32 18.10
C SER A 204 12.26 12.17 19.31
N ALA A 205 12.87 13.27 19.71
CA ALA A 205 13.64 13.35 20.94
C ALA A 205 12.76 13.63 22.18
N ASP A 206 11.60 14.26 21.98
CA ASP A 206 10.70 14.74 23.05
C ASP A 206 9.31 14.10 23.01
N GLY A 207 9.09 13.14 22.10
CA GLY A 207 7.79 12.46 21.94
C GLY A 207 6.81 13.20 21.02
N SER A 208 7.14 14.40 20.52
CA SER A 208 6.30 15.14 19.59
C SER A 208 6.41 14.57 18.16
N LEU A 209 5.40 14.81 17.35
CA LEU A 209 5.41 14.49 15.91
C LEU A 209 5.48 15.76 15.08
N PRO A 210 6.12 15.75 13.90
CA PRO A 210 6.10 16.88 13.01
C PRO A 210 4.65 17.26 12.64
N PRO A 211 4.30 18.56 12.63
CA PRO A 211 2.96 18.98 12.26
C PRO A 211 2.67 18.67 10.80
N MET A 212 1.45 18.22 10.52
CA MET A 212 0.96 18.04 9.16
C MET A 212 0.70 19.40 8.52
N MET A 213 1.58 19.85 7.61
CA MET A 213 1.43 21.13 6.90
C MET A 213 0.75 20.99 5.53
N GLY A 214 0.36 19.77 5.18
CA GLY A 214 -0.30 19.42 3.92
C GLY A 214 -0.68 17.94 3.89
N PRO A 215 -1.27 17.47 2.79
CA PRO A 215 -1.58 16.04 2.64
C PRO A 215 -0.29 15.19 2.70
N PRO A 216 -0.38 13.95 3.18
CA PRO A 216 0.78 13.07 3.30
C PRO A 216 1.59 12.92 2.01
N GLN A 217 0.91 12.89 0.88
CA GLN A 217 1.53 12.77 -0.44
C GLN A 217 1.43 14.09 -1.20
N MET A 218 2.57 14.63 -1.63
CA MET A 218 2.64 15.88 -2.38
C MET A 218 3.51 15.76 -3.61
N SER A 219 3.02 16.35 -4.71
CA SER A 219 3.75 16.42 -5.98
C SER A 219 4.62 17.67 -6.07
N TRP A 220 5.85 17.51 -6.54
CA TRP A 220 6.85 18.55 -6.72
C TRP A 220 7.39 18.56 -8.18
N GLY A 221 6.51 18.44 -9.14
CA GLY A 221 6.86 18.32 -10.55
C GLY A 221 7.44 16.95 -10.88
N THR A 222 8.77 16.81 -10.90
CA THR A 222 9.44 15.56 -11.30
C THR A 222 9.68 14.55 -10.18
N ILE A 223 9.32 14.88 -8.94
CA ILE A 223 9.35 13.99 -7.79
C ILE A 223 8.06 14.11 -6.97
N THR A 224 7.83 13.14 -6.09
CA THR A 224 6.74 13.18 -5.11
C THR A 224 7.33 12.93 -3.73
N SER A 225 6.84 13.62 -2.69
CA SER A 225 7.12 13.26 -1.30
C SER A 225 5.95 12.54 -0.69
N LEU A 226 6.25 11.64 0.25
CA LEU A 226 5.29 10.99 1.14
C LEU A 226 5.82 11.11 2.56
N THR A 227 5.03 11.74 3.44
CA THR A 227 5.34 11.90 4.87
C THR A 227 4.28 11.22 5.69
N LEU A 228 4.68 10.29 6.56
CA LEU A 228 3.75 9.54 7.40
C LEU A 228 4.24 9.51 8.84
N PRO A 229 3.46 10.04 9.80
CA PRO A 229 3.66 9.73 11.20
C PRO A 229 3.51 8.22 11.42
N ALA A 230 4.14 7.68 12.44
CA ALA A 230 4.09 6.26 12.77
C ALA A 230 4.08 6.05 14.29
N ASP A 231 4.06 4.79 14.69
CA ASP A 231 4.04 4.36 16.08
C ASP A 231 5.19 4.94 16.92
N ASN A 232 4.94 5.12 18.21
CA ASN A 232 5.97 5.44 19.22
C ASN A 232 6.84 6.65 18.87
N ALA A 233 6.20 7.77 18.51
CA ALA A 233 6.85 9.02 18.15
C ALA A 233 7.89 8.87 17.04
N THR A 234 7.64 7.99 16.09
CA THR A 234 8.41 7.84 14.86
C THR A 234 7.63 8.37 13.65
N TRP A 235 8.32 8.59 12.56
CA TRP A 235 7.72 8.95 11.27
C TRP A 235 8.63 8.57 10.12
N SER A 236 8.10 8.64 8.92
CA SER A 236 8.86 8.39 7.69
C SER A 236 8.71 9.54 6.71
N VAL A 237 9.79 9.76 5.95
CA VAL A 237 9.80 10.62 4.77
C VAL A 237 10.29 9.80 3.60
N THR A 238 9.55 9.80 2.49
CA THR A 238 9.91 9.08 1.28
C THR A 238 9.86 10.02 0.08
N VAL A 239 10.91 10.02 -0.72
CA VAL A 239 10.95 10.67 -2.04
C VAL A 239 10.69 9.61 -3.09
N VAL A 240 9.76 9.89 -4.00
CA VAL A 240 9.41 9.02 -5.13
C VAL A 240 9.85 9.71 -6.42
N ALA A 241 10.58 9.00 -7.25
CA ALA A 241 11.09 9.49 -8.54
C ALA A 241 10.84 8.49 -9.66
N GLY A 242 10.92 8.93 -10.91
CA GLY A 242 10.83 8.05 -12.06
C GLY A 242 12.05 7.11 -12.16
N SER A 243 11.83 5.84 -12.48
CA SER A 243 12.89 4.83 -12.59
C SER A 243 13.86 5.12 -13.75
N LYS A 244 13.40 5.86 -14.75
CA LYS A 244 14.18 6.29 -15.92
C LYS A 244 14.94 7.60 -15.67
N ASP A 245 14.87 8.17 -14.46
CA ASP A 245 15.64 9.35 -14.08
C ASP A 245 17.00 8.97 -13.45
N PRO A 246 18.10 9.02 -14.20
CA PRO A 246 19.41 8.59 -13.69
C PRO A 246 19.95 9.51 -12.59
N ALA A 247 19.61 10.82 -12.62
CA ALA A 247 20.06 11.78 -11.62
C ALA A 247 19.47 11.46 -10.23
N MET A 248 18.22 11.09 -10.16
CA MET A 248 17.54 10.77 -8.89
C MET A 248 18.03 9.46 -8.25
N ARG A 249 18.81 8.63 -8.94
CA ARG A 249 19.43 7.43 -8.34
C ARG A 249 20.43 7.77 -7.23
N SER A 250 20.98 8.96 -7.26
CA SER A 250 21.88 9.46 -6.21
C SER A 250 21.17 9.72 -4.86
N LEU A 251 19.84 9.78 -4.83
CA LEU A 251 19.06 9.86 -3.58
C LEU A 251 19.25 8.66 -2.64
N ARG A 252 19.96 7.62 -3.07
CA ARG A 252 20.45 6.56 -2.16
C ARG A 252 21.48 7.05 -1.14
N GLU A 253 22.13 8.17 -1.45
CA GLU A 253 23.12 8.83 -0.59
C GLU A 253 22.39 9.79 0.35
N ALA A 254 22.60 9.61 1.67
CA ALA A 254 21.83 10.31 2.69
C ALA A 254 21.95 11.84 2.57
N ASP A 255 23.15 12.35 2.30
CA ASP A 255 23.40 13.81 2.19
C ASP A 255 22.62 14.44 1.04
N ARG A 256 22.54 13.73 -0.10
CA ARG A 256 21.79 14.20 -1.28
C ARG A 256 20.28 14.10 -1.06
N TRP A 257 19.86 13.04 -0.43
CA TRP A 257 18.46 12.85 -0.04
C TRP A 257 18.02 13.95 0.93
N ASP A 258 18.82 14.23 1.97
CA ASP A 258 18.57 15.29 2.94
C ASP A 258 18.51 16.67 2.26
N ALA A 259 19.43 16.96 1.33
CA ALA A 259 19.46 18.22 0.59
C ALA A 259 18.15 18.42 -0.22
N VAL A 260 17.69 17.38 -0.90
CA VAL A 260 16.42 17.42 -1.66
C VAL A 260 15.24 17.63 -0.71
N VAL A 261 15.12 16.87 0.36
CA VAL A 261 13.99 16.99 1.30
C VAL A 261 13.97 18.37 1.97
N ARG A 262 15.14 18.92 2.35
CA ARG A 262 15.25 20.29 2.90
C ARG A 262 14.80 21.39 1.94
N SER A 263 14.83 21.14 0.63
CA SER A 263 14.36 22.07 -0.39
C SER A 263 12.84 22.08 -0.57
N LEU A 264 12.11 21.13 0.05
CA LEU A 264 10.66 21.01 -0.07
C LEU A 264 9.95 21.80 1.05
N PRO A 265 9.26 22.92 0.75
CA PRO A 265 8.83 23.89 1.77
C PRO A 265 7.92 23.33 2.86
N LEU A 266 7.06 22.35 2.53
CA LEU A 266 6.10 21.77 3.47
C LEU A 266 6.58 20.44 4.07
N VAL A 267 7.82 20.04 3.76
CA VAL A 267 8.39 18.75 4.16
C VAL A 267 9.69 18.88 4.93
N ALA A 268 10.45 19.96 4.73
CA ALA A 268 11.77 20.16 5.32
C ALA A 268 11.83 19.91 6.85
N HIS A 269 10.81 20.36 7.59
CA HIS A 269 10.71 20.19 9.05
C HIS A 269 10.56 18.73 9.51
N TRP A 270 10.22 17.81 8.60
CA TRP A 270 10.17 16.37 8.90
C TRP A 270 11.57 15.76 9.09
N LEU A 271 12.64 16.52 8.83
CA LEU A 271 14.03 16.14 9.11
C LEU A 271 14.50 16.49 10.52
N ASP A 272 13.66 17.11 11.35
CA ASP A 272 14.05 17.60 12.69
C ASP A 272 14.07 16.47 13.76
N GLY A 273 14.10 15.21 13.33
CA GLY A 273 14.24 14.04 14.21
C GLY A 273 15.58 13.34 14.06
N THR A 274 15.78 12.33 14.91
CA THR A 274 16.93 11.44 14.81
C THR A 274 16.61 10.29 13.84
N PRO A 275 17.41 10.08 12.78
CA PRO A 275 17.25 8.92 11.90
C PRO A 275 17.36 7.60 12.69
N ILE A 276 16.49 6.64 12.37
CA ILE A 276 16.51 5.29 12.96
C ILE A 276 16.84 4.20 11.94
N ASP A 277 17.14 4.59 10.70
CA ASP A 277 17.62 3.72 9.62
C ASP A 277 19.14 3.82 9.47
N ASP A 278 19.77 2.76 8.95
CA ASP A 278 21.20 2.72 8.61
C ASP A 278 21.52 3.48 7.29
N GLY A 279 20.65 4.35 6.84
CA GLY A 279 20.76 5.11 5.60
C GLY A 279 19.43 5.20 4.85
N VAL A 280 19.49 5.51 3.56
CA VAL A 280 18.29 5.60 2.73
C VAL A 280 17.84 4.21 2.30
N GLN A 281 16.62 3.85 2.66
CA GLN A 281 15.97 2.62 2.21
C GLN A 281 15.48 2.80 0.78
N VAL A 282 15.87 1.89 -0.12
CA VAL A 282 15.52 1.98 -1.55
C VAL A 282 14.58 0.85 -1.94
N MET A 283 13.42 1.21 -2.49
CA MET A 283 12.52 0.24 -3.08
C MET A 283 12.38 0.50 -4.58
N ALA A 284 12.64 -0.53 -5.38
CA ALA A 284 12.70 -0.49 -6.84
C ALA A 284 12.11 -1.76 -7.45
N ARG A 285 11.97 -1.78 -8.77
CA ARG A 285 11.46 -2.92 -9.55
C ARG A 285 10.07 -3.33 -9.07
N LEU A 286 9.22 -2.34 -8.96
CA LEU A 286 7.82 -2.54 -8.64
C LEU A 286 7.07 -2.87 -9.92
N GLU A 287 6.24 -3.88 -9.83
CA GLU A 287 5.43 -4.35 -10.93
C GLU A 287 3.96 -4.24 -10.52
N ASP A 288 3.17 -3.64 -11.39
CA ASP A 288 1.72 -3.75 -11.35
C ASP A 288 1.35 -5.05 -12.03
N ARG A 289 0.68 -5.94 -11.29
CA ARG A 289 0.37 -7.29 -11.75
C ARG A 289 -1.06 -7.66 -11.42
N TYR A 290 -1.76 -8.17 -12.41
CA TYR A 290 -3.07 -8.77 -12.24
C TYR A 290 -3.08 -10.19 -12.80
N ARG A 291 -3.67 -11.14 -12.07
CA ARG A 291 -3.85 -12.52 -12.51
C ARG A 291 -5.32 -12.87 -12.55
N GLY A 292 -5.82 -13.08 -13.75
CA GLY A 292 -7.19 -13.53 -14.00
C GLY A 292 -7.30 -15.05 -13.84
N PHE A 293 -7.96 -15.49 -12.77
CA PHE A 293 -8.19 -16.90 -12.48
C PHE A 293 -9.56 -17.40 -13.01
N VAL A 294 -10.07 -16.75 -14.05
CA VAL A 294 -11.22 -17.25 -14.83
C VAL A 294 -10.82 -17.21 -16.30
N VAL A 295 -10.68 -18.37 -16.91
CA VAL A 295 -10.28 -18.54 -18.31
C VAL A 295 -11.41 -19.29 -19.04
N ASP A 296 -11.95 -18.70 -20.10
CA ASP A 296 -13.11 -19.22 -20.83
C ASP A 296 -14.31 -19.57 -19.92
N GLY A 297 -14.58 -18.71 -18.93
CA GLY A 297 -15.69 -18.87 -17.99
C GLY A 297 -15.51 -19.98 -16.94
N LYS A 298 -14.30 -20.55 -16.81
CA LYS A 298 -13.99 -21.59 -15.82
C LYS A 298 -12.76 -21.24 -15.01
N PRO A 299 -12.67 -21.65 -13.73
CA PRO A 299 -11.46 -21.52 -12.96
C PRO A 299 -10.37 -22.47 -13.51
N PRO A 300 -9.08 -22.13 -13.43
CA PRO A 300 -7.98 -23.01 -13.79
C PRO A 300 -7.95 -24.30 -12.96
N ALA A 301 -8.24 -24.19 -11.69
CA ALA A 301 -8.40 -25.30 -10.75
C ALA A 301 -9.47 -24.94 -9.71
N THR A 302 -10.07 -25.95 -9.10
CA THR A 302 -10.92 -25.81 -7.91
C THR A 302 -10.13 -26.20 -6.65
N GLY A 303 -10.60 -25.83 -5.46
CA GLY A 303 -9.90 -26.09 -4.19
C GLY A 303 -8.68 -25.20 -3.94
N VAL A 304 -8.44 -24.19 -4.78
CA VAL A 304 -7.37 -23.19 -4.59
C VAL A 304 -7.83 -21.81 -5.02
N VAL A 305 -7.41 -20.77 -4.28
CA VAL A 305 -7.64 -19.36 -4.60
C VAL A 305 -6.36 -18.55 -4.35
N ALA A 306 -6.15 -17.52 -5.16
CA ALA A 306 -5.12 -16.51 -4.90
C ALA A 306 -5.77 -15.26 -4.32
N VAL A 307 -5.12 -14.65 -3.32
CA VAL A 307 -5.63 -13.46 -2.61
C VAL A 307 -4.50 -12.45 -2.42
N ALA A 308 -4.84 -11.18 -2.28
CA ALA A 308 -3.91 -10.06 -2.14
C ALA A 308 -2.88 -10.02 -3.28
N ASP A 309 -1.61 -9.73 -2.99
CA ASP A 309 -0.56 -9.58 -4.01
C ASP A 309 -0.29 -10.86 -4.82
N ALA A 310 -0.76 -12.02 -4.39
CA ALA A 310 -0.72 -13.24 -5.18
C ALA A 310 -1.73 -13.20 -6.33
N TRP A 311 -2.83 -12.48 -6.14
CA TRP A 311 -3.86 -12.23 -7.16
C TRP A 311 -3.61 -10.93 -7.93
N ALA A 312 -3.52 -9.81 -7.21
CA ALA A 312 -3.33 -8.48 -7.79
C ALA A 312 -2.39 -7.65 -6.92
N CYS A 313 -1.31 -7.17 -7.52
CA CYS A 313 -0.32 -6.30 -6.88
C CYS A 313 -0.25 -5.01 -7.67
N SER A 314 -0.35 -3.87 -6.98
CA SER A 314 -0.23 -2.55 -7.60
C SER A 314 0.84 -1.71 -6.92
N ASN A 315 1.17 -0.59 -7.55
CA ASN A 315 2.08 0.40 -7.00
C ASN A 315 1.62 0.82 -5.58
N PRO A 316 2.52 0.75 -4.58
CA PRO A 316 2.18 1.05 -3.18
C PRO A 316 1.85 2.52 -2.90
N ALA A 317 2.21 3.46 -3.78
CA ALA A 317 2.01 4.90 -3.57
C ALA A 317 0.55 5.29 -3.28
N ASN A 318 -0.39 4.56 -3.85
CA ASN A 318 -1.81 4.86 -3.69
C ASN A 318 -2.52 4.05 -2.60
N GLY A 319 -1.85 3.04 -2.03
CA GLY A 319 -2.45 2.16 -1.02
C GLY A 319 -3.67 1.38 -1.54
N ARG A 320 -3.84 1.26 -2.86
CA ARG A 320 -5.00 0.64 -3.52
C ARG A 320 -4.54 -0.41 -4.51
N GLY A 321 -5.10 -1.60 -4.42
CA GLY A 321 -4.91 -2.65 -5.41
C GLY A 321 -5.62 -2.44 -6.76
N ALA A 322 -6.18 -1.25 -7.05
CA ALA A 322 -7.04 -1.03 -8.21
C ALA A 322 -6.75 0.24 -9.03
N SER A 323 -5.57 0.89 -8.86
CA SER A 323 -5.31 2.20 -9.49
C SER A 323 -4.20 2.17 -10.56
N ILE A 324 -4.16 1.17 -11.42
CA ILE A 324 -3.16 1.05 -12.49
C ILE A 324 -3.20 2.27 -13.44
N SER A 325 -4.38 2.79 -13.77
CA SER A 325 -4.51 3.95 -14.66
C SER A 325 -3.94 5.24 -14.06
N THR A 326 -4.21 5.50 -12.79
CA THR A 326 -3.72 6.69 -12.07
C THR A 326 -2.19 6.73 -12.02
N ASP A 327 -1.56 5.59 -11.77
CA ASP A 327 -0.10 5.49 -11.70
C ASP A 327 0.57 5.76 -13.04
N ARG A 328 -0.01 5.31 -14.15
CA ARG A 328 0.48 5.60 -15.51
C ARG A 328 0.46 7.09 -15.82
N HIS A 329 -0.62 7.77 -15.49
CA HIS A 329 -0.73 9.21 -15.72
C HIS A 329 0.27 9.98 -14.85
N ARG A 330 0.42 9.56 -13.59
CA ARG A 330 1.41 10.15 -12.68
C ARG A 330 2.85 9.98 -13.18
N LEU A 331 3.19 8.79 -13.68
CA LEU A 331 4.49 8.54 -14.30
C LEU A 331 4.67 9.41 -15.56
N GLY A 332 3.63 9.53 -16.37
CA GLY A 332 3.62 10.39 -17.56
C GLY A 332 3.88 11.86 -17.22
N GLU A 333 3.28 12.39 -16.15
CA GLU A 333 3.54 13.74 -15.65
C GLU A 333 5.01 13.92 -15.23
N ILE A 334 5.56 12.97 -14.48
CA ILE A 334 6.96 13.01 -14.05
C ILE A 334 7.91 12.95 -15.25
N GLU A 335 7.69 12.03 -16.19
CA GLU A 335 8.53 11.87 -17.38
C GLU A 335 8.45 13.09 -18.31
N ALA A 336 7.29 13.69 -18.50
CA ALA A 336 7.13 14.92 -19.25
C ALA A 336 7.88 16.08 -18.57
N GLY A 337 7.72 16.23 -17.25
CA GLY A 337 8.44 17.24 -16.48
C GLY A 337 9.97 17.09 -16.56
N ILE A 338 10.50 15.86 -16.59
CA ILE A 338 11.94 15.59 -16.81
C ILE A 338 12.41 16.13 -18.17
N ARG A 339 11.56 16.04 -19.20
CA ARG A 339 11.85 16.58 -20.55
C ARG A 339 11.55 18.06 -20.69
N GLY A 340 11.01 18.71 -19.66
CA GLY A 340 10.55 20.10 -19.72
C GLY A 340 9.25 20.27 -20.53
N GLU A 341 8.45 19.22 -20.63
CA GLU A 341 7.20 19.17 -21.35
C GLU A 341 6.00 19.18 -20.38
N THR A 342 4.83 19.56 -20.86
CA THR A 342 3.56 19.40 -20.14
C THR A 342 2.94 18.06 -20.54
N TYR A 343 2.61 17.24 -19.56
CA TYR A 343 1.86 16.01 -19.79
C TYR A 343 0.42 16.35 -20.15
N ASP A 344 -0.07 15.79 -21.22
CA ASP A 344 -1.46 15.89 -21.64
C ASP A 344 -2.01 14.51 -22.00
N SER A 345 -3.22 14.22 -21.54
CA SER A 345 -3.92 12.98 -21.83
C SER A 345 -5.38 13.29 -22.11
N PRO A 346 -5.98 12.72 -23.16
CA PRO A 346 -7.41 12.83 -23.43
C PRO A 346 -8.27 11.91 -22.54
N ASP A 347 -7.66 11.14 -21.63
CA ASP A 347 -8.37 10.23 -20.75
C ASP A 347 -9.27 11.02 -19.80
N GLY A 348 -10.59 10.85 -19.96
CA GLY A 348 -11.58 11.53 -19.14
C GLY A 348 -11.50 11.21 -17.65
N ALA A 349 -11.11 10.00 -17.29
CA ALA A 349 -10.92 9.59 -15.90
C ALA A 349 -9.74 10.35 -15.26
N TYR A 350 -8.62 10.46 -15.97
CA TYR A 350 -7.48 11.27 -15.54
C TYR A 350 -7.85 12.75 -15.36
N LEU A 351 -8.52 13.33 -16.36
CA LEU A 351 -8.93 14.74 -16.29
C LEU A 351 -9.86 15.02 -15.11
N LEU A 352 -10.80 14.11 -14.86
CA LEU A 352 -11.73 14.22 -13.74
C LEU A 352 -11.03 14.07 -12.38
N GLU A 353 -10.07 13.15 -12.27
CA GLU A 353 -9.28 12.95 -11.05
C GLU A 353 -8.46 14.21 -10.72
N ARG A 354 -7.73 14.75 -11.70
CA ARG A 354 -6.94 15.99 -11.51
C ARG A 354 -7.84 17.19 -11.17
N ALA A 355 -9.00 17.29 -11.80
CA ALA A 355 -9.98 18.31 -11.46
C ALA A 355 -10.52 18.13 -10.04
N LEU A 356 -10.79 16.91 -9.59
CA LEU A 356 -11.24 16.61 -8.23
C LEU A 356 -10.18 16.99 -7.20
N GLU A 357 -8.90 16.67 -7.42
CA GLU A 357 -7.79 17.04 -6.54
C GLU A 357 -7.65 18.58 -6.38
N ALA A 358 -7.89 19.34 -7.42
CA ALA A 358 -7.89 20.80 -7.35
C ALA A 358 -9.16 21.34 -6.68
N ALA A 359 -10.33 20.82 -7.08
CA ALA A 359 -11.63 21.28 -6.61
C ALA A 359 -11.87 20.98 -5.12
N MET A 360 -11.33 19.87 -4.58
CA MET A 360 -11.50 19.51 -3.17
C MET A 360 -10.93 20.56 -2.20
N ARG A 361 -9.99 21.39 -2.64
CA ARG A 361 -9.45 22.50 -1.83
C ARG A 361 -10.40 23.67 -1.70
N ARG A 362 -11.47 23.70 -2.50
CA ARG A 362 -12.41 24.81 -2.66
C ARG A 362 -13.83 24.50 -2.20
N ASP A 363 -14.12 23.20 -1.98
CA ASP A 363 -15.48 22.76 -1.63
C ASP A 363 -15.46 21.58 -0.64
N PRO A 364 -16.09 21.73 0.55
CA PRO A 364 -16.12 20.71 1.59
C PRO A 364 -16.83 19.41 1.21
N GLU A 365 -17.73 19.41 0.23
CA GLU A 365 -18.37 18.19 -0.25
C GLU A 365 -17.43 17.39 -1.15
N LEU A 366 -16.67 18.11 -1.99
CA LEU A 366 -15.68 17.48 -2.86
C LEU A 366 -14.50 16.89 -2.07
N VAL A 367 -14.12 17.49 -0.93
CA VAL A 367 -13.18 16.85 0.02
C VAL A 367 -13.69 15.48 0.43
N ARG A 368 -14.96 15.37 0.83
CA ARG A 368 -15.53 14.09 1.28
C ARG A 368 -15.70 13.10 0.15
N ALA A 369 -16.07 13.55 -1.04
CA ALA A 369 -16.10 12.70 -2.23
C ALA A 369 -14.72 12.15 -2.58
N TYR A 370 -13.69 12.99 -2.55
CA TYR A 370 -12.30 12.56 -2.71
C TYR A 370 -11.88 11.54 -1.65
N LEU A 371 -12.19 11.81 -0.38
CA LEU A 371 -11.83 10.92 0.72
C LEU A 371 -12.61 9.60 0.70
N ASP A 372 -13.89 9.58 0.31
CA ASP A 372 -14.66 8.34 0.12
C ASP A 372 -13.93 7.38 -0.85
N ILE A 373 -13.35 7.91 -1.94
CA ILE A 373 -12.56 7.16 -2.91
C ILE A 373 -11.16 6.85 -2.35
N ARG A 374 -10.46 7.87 -1.86
CA ARG A 374 -9.06 7.76 -1.44
C ARG A 374 -8.86 6.82 -0.27
N MET A 375 -9.80 6.77 0.65
CA MET A 375 -9.78 5.93 1.86
C MET A 375 -10.32 4.51 1.61
N VAL A 376 -10.67 4.18 0.35
CA VAL A 376 -11.25 2.88 -0.04
C VAL A 376 -12.55 2.58 0.72
N LEU A 377 -13.36 3.60 0.96
CA LEU A 377 -14.66 3.47 1.61
C LEU A 377 -15.79 3.22 0.60
N ARG A 378 -15.60 3.74 -0.64
CA ARG A 378 -16.54 3.59 -1.75
C ARG A 378 -15.79 3.41 -3.06
N ALA A 379 -16.41 2.70 -4.00
CA ALA A 379 -15.89 2.61 -5.36
C ALA A 379 -15.96 3.98 -6.08
N PRO A 380 -14.98 4.33 -6.92
CA PRO A 380 -15.01 5.58 -7.68
C PRO A 380 -16.30 5.79 -8.46
N GLU A 381 -16.80 4.75 -9.12
CA GLU A 381 -18.03 4.79 -9.91
C GLU A 381 -19.24 5.16 -9.05
N GLU A 382 -19.33 4.63 -7.82
CA GLU A 382 -20.42 4.94 -6.89
C GLU A 382 -20.41 6.41 -6.47
N VAL A 383 -19.22 6.98 -6.27
CA VAL A 383 -19.07 8.38 -5.86
C VAL A 383 -19.29 9.32 -7.04
N LEU A 384 -18.62 9.07 -8.16
CA LEU A 384 -18.58 9.98 -9.31
C LEU A 384 -19.91 10.01 -10.10
N THR A 385 -20.80 9.02 -9.91
CA THR A 385 -22.14 9.04 -10.53
C THR A 385 -23.19 9.77 -9.70
N ARG A 386 -22.83 10.35 -8.56
CA ARG A 386 -23.76 11.18 -7.78
C ARG A 386 -24.23 12.37 -8.62
N PRO A 387 -25.55 12.70 -8.62
CA PRO A 387 -26.10 13.75 -9.46
C PRO A 387 -25.40 15.10 -9.27
N GLY A 388 -24.95 15.72 -10.36
CA GLY A 388 -24.30 17.04 -10.38
C GLY A 388 -22.87 17.08 -9.85
N LEU A 389 -22.32 15.96 -9.33
CA LEU A 389 -20.98 15.96 -8.73
C LEU A 389 -19.89 16.18 -9.78
N GLN A 390 -19.98 15.54 -10.94
CA GLN A 390 -19.00 15.71 -12.01
C GLN A 390 -18.98 17.14 -12.55
N ASP A 391 -20.16 17.74 -12.78
CA ASP A 391 -20.25 19.13 -13.23
C ASP A 391 -19.59 20.06 -12.22
N LYS A 392 -19.85 19.88 -10.93
CA LYS A 392 -19.24 20.63 -9.84
C LYS A 392 -17.73 20.47 -9.78
N ILE A 393 -17.21 19.23 -9.98
CA ILE A 393 -15.78 18.95 -10.05
C ILE A 393 -15.14 19.73 -11.20
N LEU A 394 -15.72 19.66 -12.38
CA LEU A 394 -15.19 20.33 -13.57
C LEU A 394 -15.26 21.85 -13.46
N ASP A 395 -16.36 22.40 -12.92
CA ASP A 395 -16.52 23.84 -12.71
C ASP A 395 -15.44 24.41 -11.77
N LEU A 396 -15.18 23.74 -10.64
CA LEU A 396 -14.24 24.20 -9.63
C LEU A 396 -12.78 23.78 -9.89
N GLY A 397 -12.54 22.69 -10.63
CA GLY A 397 -11.24 22.08 -10.78
C GLY A 397 -10.58 22.21 -12.15
N SER A 398 -11.27 22.72 -13.18
CA SER A 398 -10.73 22.76 -14.55
C SER A 398 -9.44 23.59 -14.71
N GLY A 399 -9.17 24.54 -13.82
CA GLY A 399 -7.95 25.36 -13.81
C GLY A 399 -6.73 24.70 -13.14
N TRP A 400 -6.74 23.42 -12.85
CA TRP A 400 -5.64 22.76 -12.12
C TRP A 400 -4.27 22.89 -12.81
N ARG A 401 -4.22 23.04 -14.14
CA ARG A 401 -2.98 23.21 -14.90
C ARG A 401 -2.28 24.54 -14.65
N ASP A 402 -3.04 25.54 -14.22
CA ASP A 402 -2.54 26.90 -13.97
C ASP A 402 -2.07 27.09 -12.52
N GLU A 403 -2.20 26.06 -11.67
CA GLU A 403 -1.73 26.11 -10.29
C GLU A 403 -0.19 26.09 -10.26
N PRO A 404 0.46 27.08 -9.58
CA PRO A 404 1.90 27.14 -9.52
C PRO A 404 2.47 25.95 -8.71
N SER A 405 3.59 25.40 -9.18
CA SER A 405 4.36 24.45 -8.39
C SER A 405 4.98 25.15 -7.17
N LEU A 406 4.79 24.58 -5.98
CA LEU A 406 5.34 25.10 -4.73
C LEU A 406 6.78 24.61 -4.46
N GLY A 407 7.24 23.61 -5.20
CA GLY A 407 8.53 22.95 -4.96
C GLY A 407 9.68 23.49 -5.80
N PRO A 408 10.88 22.91 -5.61
CA PRO A 408 12.05 23.26 -6.41
C PRO A 408 11.83 22.91 -7.88
N SER A 409 12.38 23.72 -8.77
CA SER A 409 12.43 23.43 -10.21
C SER A 409 13.30 22.19 -10.49
N ARG A 410 13.13 21.58 -11.66
CA ARG A 410 13.98 20.47 -12.08
C ARG A 410 15.48 20.83 -12.05
N THR A 411 15.84 22.03 -12.47
CA THR A 411 17.22 22.51 -12.44
C THR A 411 17.78 22.54 -11.01
N GLN A 412 17.02 23.10 -10.06
CA GLN A 412 17.41 23.12 -8.65
C GLN A 412 17.56 21.70 -8.07
N LEU A 413 16.63 20.77 -8.43
CA LEU A 413 16.78 19.37 -8.00
C LEU A 413 18.06 18.73 -8.55
N LEU A 414 18.42 19.00 -9.81
CA LEU A 414 19.65 18.47 -10.40
C LEU A 414 20.91 19.00 -9.72
N GLU A 415 20.93 20.27 -9.32
CA GLU A 415 22.04 20.88 -8.56
C GLU A 415 22.21 20.22 -7.17
N LEU A 416 21.10 19.86 -6.50
CA LEU A 416 21.14 19.21 -5.18
C LEU A 416 21.65 17.76 -5.21
N VAL A 417 21.51 17.07 -6.34
CA VAL A 417 21.90 15.66 -6.49
C VAL A 417 23.18 15.46 -7.31
N ALA A 418 23.77 16.55 -7.79
CA ALA A 418 25.07 16.52 -8.47
C ALA A 418 26.20 16.25 -7.49
#